data_332988bc4e74b3bbf823bc2a5c213698
#
_entry.id   332988bc4e74b3bbf823bc2a5c213698
#
_cell.length_a   1.000
_cell.length_b   1.000
_cell.length_c   1.000
_cell.angle_alpha   90.00
_cell.angle_beta   90.00
_cell.angle_gamma   90.00
#
_symmetry.space_group_name_H-M   'P 1'
#
loop_
_entity.id
_entity.type
_entity.pdbx_description
1 polymer ?
#
loop_
_entity_poly.entity_id
_entity_poly.type
_entity_poly.pdbx_seq_one_letter_code
_entity_poly.pdbx_strand_id
1 'polypeptide(L)'
;MLFTVPDYYKKFKCKGSNCTDNCCIGWEIDIDPKTDVLYKNTGGSFGKFLNGCINRSGDVPFFKLAENERCALLNENNLCRIILNMGEESLCQICALHPRFCGYFGNIKEMGLGLCCERVCELIADKADSTKFETQYINEENADECDAVILENTLKIREKLLEMLQNKSISIESRLNFLAQWALPAQSLYENNSFDQITALFGSAAHCAPLSSESTKKFMALLMTLEVMDEKWTSLLKSIYDHADIILNEEAAFDAAFCQKDIIYENTAVYFIFRYFLKAVYSGDILSPMLFTFFSLRVIKLCDIFKWLKNGRKLSTKDRIDNLKLYSKEIEYSEENMDKIYDFFWQ
;
A
#
# COMPACT_ATOMS: atom_id res chain seq x y z
N MET A 1 -20.30 13.26 8.21
CA MET A 1 -19.10 13.47 7.39
C MET A 1 -19.22 12.78 6.04
N LEU A 2 -18.40 13.16 5.07
CA LEU A 2 -18.30 12.47 3.78
C LEU A 2 -17.43 11.23 3.92
N PHE A 3 -17.92 10.07 3.49
CA PHE A 3 -17.21 8.80 3.52
C PHE A 3 -16.89 8.34 2.10
N THR A 4 -15.60 8.18 1.79
CA THR A 4 -15.11 7.84 0.46
C THR A 4 -14.32 6.53 0.47
N VAL A 5 -14.62 5.64 -0.49
CA VAL A 5 -13.94 4.36 -0.69
C VAL A 5 -13.72 4.08 -2.18
N PRO A 6 -12.69 3.31 -2.56
CA PRO A 6 -12.56 2.83 -3.94
C PRO A 6 -13.65 1.81 -4.28
N ASP A 7 -14.04 1.74 -5.55
CA ASP A 7 -15.14 0.92 -6.08
C ASP A 7 -14.99 -0.60 -5.87
N TYR A 8 -13.78 -1.05 -5.57
CA TYR A 8 -13.50 -2.45 -5.22
C TYR A 8 -13.61 -2.73 -3.70
N TYR A 9 -13.76 -1.69 -2.85
CA TYR A 9 -13.77 -1.84 -1.40
C TYR A 9 -14.84 -2.81 -0.91
N LYS A 10 -16.07 -2.68 -1.40
CA LYS A 10 -17.20 -3.53 -1.02
C LYS A 10 -17.11 -4.95 -1.56
N LYS A 11 -16.24 -5.20 -2.54
CA LYS A 11 -16.00 -6.53 -3.13
C LYS A 11 -15.02 -7.37 -2.31
N PHE A 12 -14.40 -6.77 -1.30
CA PHE A 12 -13.45 -7.47 -0.46
C PHE A 12 -14.15 -8.50 0.43
N LYS A 13 -13.65 -9.73 0.33
CA LYS A 13 -13.96 -10.85 1.23
C LYS A 13 -12.67 -11.61 1.49
N CYS A 14 -12.36 -11.84 2.77
CA CYS A 14 -11.17 -12.62 3.15
C CYS A 14 -11.24 -14.04 2.53
N LYS A 15 -10.12 -14.53 2.02
CA LYS A 15 -10.00 -15.88 1.42
C LYS A 15 -9.88 -16.98 2.48
N GLY A 16 -9.61 -16.63 3.74
CA GLY A 16 -9.39 -17.59 4.82
C GLY A 16 -8.27 -18.58 4.47
N SER A 17 -8.56 -19.88 4.58
CA SER A 17 -7.60 -20.95 4.28
C SER A 17 -7.12 -21.02 2.83
N ASN A 18 -7.81 -20.38 1.90
CA ASN A 18 -7.42 -20.33 0.48
C ASN A 18 -6.37 -19.23 0.19
N CYS A 19 -5.99 -18.43 1.20
CA CYS A 19 -4.93 -17.45 1.06
C CYS A 19 -3.57 -18.14 1.03
N THR A 20 -2.71 -17.80 0.05
CA THR A 20 -1.37 -18.38 -0.05
C THR A 20 -0.36 -17.70 0.87
N ASP A 21 -0.72 -16.50 1.36
CA ASP A 21 0.08 -15.75 2.31
C ASP A 21 -0.83 -15.25 3.45
N ASN A 22 -0.67 -15.82 4.61
CA ASN A 22 -1.60 -15.64 5.72
C ASN A 22 -1.16 -14.44 6.58
N CYS A 23 -2.04 -13.44 6.72
CA CYS A 23 -1.82 -12.26 7.56
C CYS A 23 -1.72 -12.56 9.08
N CYS A 24 -1.89 -13.81 9.50
CA CYS A 24 -1.66 -14.26 10.88
C CYS A 24 -0.26 -14.88 11.06
N ILE A 25 0.70 -14.55 10.20
CA ILE A 25 2.08 -15.05 10.25
C ILE A 25 3.04 -13.87 10.06
N GLY A 26 4.11 -13.83 10.85
CA GLY A 26 5.24 -12.92 10.71
C GLY A 26 5.15 -11.64 11.55
N TRP A 27 4.15 -11.47 12.40
CA TRP A 27 4.02 -10.29 13.25
C TRP A 27 3.13 -10.49 14.45
N GLU A 28 3.44 -9.81 15.54
CA GLU A 28 2.61 -9.75 16.75
C GLU A 28 1.43 -8.82 16.53
N ILE A 29 0.27 -9.19 17.04
CA ILE A 29 -0.96 -8.45 16.90
C ILE A 29 -1.44 -7.98 18.26
N ASP A 30 -1.48 -6.68 18.45
CA ASP A 30 -1.98 -6.04 19.65
C ASP A 30 -3.49 -6.22 19.78
N ILE A 31 -3.93 -6.34 21.02
CA ILE A 31 -5.34 -6.55 21.37
C ILE A 31 -5.85 -5.28 22.06
N ASP A 32 -6.87 -4.66 21.48
CA ASP A 32 -7.49 -3.49 22.05
C ASP A 32 -8.14 -3.77 23.42
N PRO A 33 -8.24 -2.76 24.33
CA PRO A 33 -8.70 -2.96 25.70
C PRO A 33 -10.09 -3.58 25.81
N LYS A 34 -11.01 -3.21 24.91
CA LYS A 34 -12.38 -3.73 24.89
C LYS A 34 -12.38 -5.24 24.58
N THR A 35 -11.60 -5.64 23.61
CA THR A 35 -11.50 -7.04 23.19
C THR A 35 -10.72 -7.87 24.21
N ASP A 36 -9.71 -7.31 24.88
CA ASP A 36 -9.01 -8.03 25.96
C ASP A 36 -9.92 -8.36 27.13
N VAL A 37 -10.85 -7.44 27.49
CA VAL A 37 -11.89 -7.70 28.50
C VAL A 37 -12.80 -8.85 28.06
N LEU A 38 -13.24 -8.87 26.79
CA LEU A 38 -14.02 -9.96 26.22
C LEU A 38 -13.30 -11.30 26.35
N TYR A 39 -12.02 -11.34 25.99
CA TYR A 39 -11.22 -12.57 26.02
C TYR A 39 -10.96 -13.07 27.45
N LYS A 40 -10.70 -12.17 28.39
CA LYS A 40 -10.58 -12.50 29.83
C LYS A 40 -11.82 -13.19 30.39
N ASN A 41 -13.00 -12.74 29.93
CA ASN A 41 -14.28 -13.24 30.41
C ASN A 41 -14.80 -14.46 29.62
N THR A 42 -14.08 -14.88 28.56
CA THR A 42 -14.45 -16.07 27.78
C THR A 42 -14.24 -17.32 28.63
N GLY A 43 -15.31 -18.07 28.87
CA GLY A 43 -15.32 -19.27 29.71
C GLY A 43 -14.98 -20.56 28.94
N GLY A 44 -15.04 -21.67 29.67
CA GLY A 44 -14.87 -23.00 29.10
C GLY A 44 -13.43 -23.38 28.71
N SER A 45 -13.30 -24.48 27.98
CA SER A 45 -11.99 -24.97 27.52
C SER A 45 -11.35 -24.05 26.51
N PHE A 46 -12.16 -23.49 25.61
CA PHE A 46 -11.68 -22.53 24.62
C PHE A 46 -11.19 -21.23 25.27
N GLY A 47 -11.91 -20.69 26.26
CA GLY A 47 -11.46 -19.48 26.96
C GLY A 47 -10.12 -19.66 27.68
N LYS A 48 -9.88 -20.85 28.29
CA LYS A 48 -8.58 -21.18 28.88
C LYS A 48 -7.47 -21.22 27.82
N PHE A 49 -7.71 -21.84 26.67
CA PHE A 49 -6.80 -21.91 25.54
C PHE A 49 -6.50 -20.52 24.99
N LEU A 50 -7.55 -19.72 24.69
CA LEU A 50 -7.45 -18.36 24.18
C LEU A 50 -6.57 -17.48 25.08
N ASN A 51 -6.85 -17.48 26.40
CA ASN A 51 -6.08 -16.70 27.36
C ASN A 51 -4.64 -17.19 27.50
N GLY A 52 -4.36 -18.47 27.26
CA GLY A 52 -3.02 -19.03 27.18
C GLY A 52 -2.22 -18.54 25.95
N CYS A 53 -2.92 -18.18 24.87
CA CYS A 53 -2.34 -17.66 23.63
C CYS A 53 -2.06 -16.14 23.66
N ILE A 54 -2.39 -15.45 24.74
CA ILE A 54 -2.20 -13.99 24.86
C ILE A 54 -1.05 -13.71 25.83
N ASN A 55 -0.16 -12.80 25.43
CA ASN A 55 0.85 -12.23 26.31
C ASN A 55 0.30 -10.92 26.90
N ARG A 56 0.39 -10.77 28.22
CA ARG A 56 -0.05 -9.58 28.99
C ARG A 56 1.04 -9.09 29.92
N SER A 57 2.31 -9.35 29.60
CA SER A 57 3.42 -8.92 30.45
C SER A 57 3.82 -7.47 30.25
N GLY A 58 3.37 -6.83 29.16
CA GLY A 58 3.59 -5.43 28.84
C GLY A 58 2.33 -4.58 29.03
N ASP A 59 2.40 -3.31 28.59
CA ASP A 59 1.30 -2.34 28.69
C ASP A 59 0.14 -2.68 27.73
N VAL A 60 0.45 -3.26 26.59
CA VAL A 60 -0.53 -3.69 25.58
C VAL A 60 -0.51 -5.21 25.46
N PRO A 61 -1.66 -5.90 25.63
CA PRO A 61 -1.73 -7.34 25.39
C PRO A 61 -1.65 -7.65 23.90
N PHE A 62 -0.96 -8.75 23.55
CA PHE A 62 -0.83 -9.21 22.17
C PHE A 62 -0.93 -10.73 22.04
N PHE A 63 -1.24 -11.22 20.84
CA PHE A 63 -1.25 -12.65 20.56
C PHE A 63 0.17 -13.19 20.47
N LYS A 64 0.45 -14.26 21.19
CA LYS A 64 1.73 -14.98 21.11
C LYS A 64 1.93 -15.58 19.72
N LEU A 65 3.16 -15.58 19.26
CA LEU A 65 3.57 -16.33 18.09
C LEU A 65 4.00 -17.76 18.51
N ALA A 66 3.58 -18.74 17.71
CA ALA A 66 4.02 -20.13 17.76
C ALA A 66 5.23 -20.33 16.82
N GLU A 67 5.59 -21.58 16.57
CA GLU A 67 6.66 -21.90 15.60
C GLU A 67 6.40 -21.26 14.22
N ASN A 68 7.47 -20.85 13.56
CA ASN A 68 7.44 -20.15 12.27
C ASN A 68 6.60 -18.85 12.29
N GLU A 69 6.66 -18.13 13.42
CA GLU A 69 5.99 -16.83 13.62
C GLU A 69 4.46 -16.86 13.38
N ARG A 70 3.84 -18.00 13.52
CA ARG A 70 2.39 -18.17 13.36
C ARG A 70 1.67 -17.66 14.59
N CYS A 71 0.57 -16.92 14.40
CA CYS A 71 -0.33 -16.62 15.50
C CYS A 71 -0.78 -17.91 16.21
N ALA A 72 -0.68 -17.96 17.54
CA ALA A 72 -1.04 -19.14 18.33
C ALA A 72 -2.52 -19.57 18.18
N LEU A 73 -3.36 -18.68 17.65
CA LEU A 73 -4.77 -18.94 17.37
C LEU A 73 -5.03 -19.45 15.94
N LEU A 74 -4.01 -19.56 15.11
CA LEU A 74 -4.14 -20.14 13.77
C LEU A 74 -4.04 -21.66 13.88
N ASN A 75 -5.08 -22.38 13.40
CA ASN A 75 -5.07 -23.83 13.41
C ASN A 75 -4.25 -24.42 12.24
N GLU A 76 -4.14 -25.74 12.19
CA GLU A 76 -3.42 -26.49 11.15
C GLU A 76 -3.99 -26.30 9.73
N ASN A 77 -5.25 -25.89 9.62
CA ASN A 77 -5.93 -25.59 8.35
C ASN A 77 -5.86 -24.10 8.00
N ASN A 78 -5.00 -23.31 8.63
CA ASN A 78 -4.88 -21.88 8.45
C ASN A 78 -6.18 -21.08 8.72
N LEU A 79 -7.00 -21.54 9.66
CA LEU A 79 -8.22 -20.87 10.09
C LEU A 79 -8.07 -20.32 11.52
N CYS A 80 -8.58 -19.13 11.75
CA CYS A 80 -8.57 -18.48 13.06
C CYS A 80 -9.51 -19.19 14.04
N ARG A 81 -8.99 -19.64 15.17
CA ARG A 81 -9.78 -20.32 16.22
C ARG A 81 -10.78 -19.39 16.92
N ILE A 82 -10.53 -18.06 16.92
CA ILE A 82 -11.54 -17.10 17.44
C ILE A 82 -12.75 -17.14 16.53
N ILE A 83 -12.58 -16.99 15.22
CA ILE A 83 -13.70 -17.03 14.26
C ILE A 83 -14.47 -18.34 14.39
N LEU A 84 -13.77 -19.49 14.48
CA LEU A 84 -14.41 -20.80 14.56
C LEU A 84 -15.21 -21.04 15.85
N ASN A 85 -14.84 -20.39 16.96
CA ASN A 85 -15.48 -20.64 18.28
C ASN A 85 -16.37 -19.51 18.74
N MET A 86 -16.13 -18.26 18.28
CA MET A 86 -16.81 -17.06 18.80
C MET A 86 -17.41 -16.16 17.71
N GLY A 87 -17.10 -16.40 16.41
CA GLY A 87 -17.54 -15.53 15.30
C GLY A 87 -16.56 -14.40 14.97
N GLU A 88 -16.72 -13.80 13.78
CA GLU A 88 -15.88 -12.68 13.29
C GLU A 88 -16.00 -11.44 14.16
N GLU A 89 -17.15 -11.21 14.76
CA GLU A 89 -17.46 -10.07 15.64
C GLU A 89 -16.65 -10.07 16.94
N SER A 90 -16.00 -11.19 17.25
CA SER A 90 -15.12 -11.36 18.42
C SER A 90 -13.65 -11.10 18.12
N LEU A 91 -13.30 -10.72 16.90
CA LEU A 91 -11.94 -10.36 16.54
C LEU A 91 -11.52 -9.05 17.22
N CYS A 92 -10.22 -8.93 17.60
CA CYS A 92 -9.67 -7.64 18.02
C CYS A 92 -9.67 -6.65 16.85
N GLN A 93 -9.58 -5.36 17.16
CA GLN A 93 -9.71 -4.28 16.19
C GLN A 93 -8.73 -4.42 15.01
N ILE A 94 -7.48 -4.75 15.26
CA ILE A 94 -6.47 -4.96 14.22
C ILE A 94 -6.88 -6.10 13.29
N CYS A 95 -7.26 -7.26 13.82
CA CYS A 95 -7.70 -8.40 13.01
C CYS A 95 -8.99 -8.12 12.23
N ALA A 96 -9.96 -7.44 12.85
CA ALA A 96 -11.25 -7.10 12.22
C ALA A 96 -11.09 -6.08 11.08
N LEU A 97 -10.18 -5.13 11.24
CA LEU A 97 -9.95 -4.08 10.26
C LEU A 97 -9.02 -4.52 9.13
N HIS A 98 -8.07 -5.43 9.39
CA HIS A 98 -7.12 -5.85 8.35
C HIS A 98 -7.81 -6.37 7.08
N PRO A 99 -7.41 -5.96 5.89
CA PRO A 99 -6.34 -5.04 5.51
C PRO A 99 -6.80 -3.59 5.29
N ARG A 100 -7.82 -3.14 5.99
CA ARG A 100 -8.39 -1.80 5.82
C ARG A 100 -7.49 -0.75 6.46
N PHE A 101 -7.23 0.33 5.71
CA PHE A 101 -6.70 1.57 6.28
C PHE A 101 -7.80 2.62 6.33
N CYS A 102 -7.68 3.56 7.25
CA CYS A 102 -8.62 4.65 7.47
C CYS A 102 -7.85 5.96 7.64
N GLY A 103 -8.35 7.03 7.04
CA GLY A 103 -7.88 8.40 7.25
C GLY A 103 -9.06 9.33 7.55
N TYR A 104 -8.83 10.28 8.45
CA TYR A 104 -9.78 11.34 8.77
C TYR A 104 -9.14 12.69 8.39
N PHE A 105 -9.92 13.54 7.71
CA PHE A 105 -9.46 14.83 7.22
C PHE A 105 -10.62 15.83 7.36
N GLY A 106 -10.69 16.51 8.52
CA GLY A 106 -11.84 17.35 8.86
C GLY A 106 -13.16 16.59 8.80
N ASN A 107 -14.05 16.98 7.87
CA ASN A 107 -15.35 16.35 7.67
C ASN A 107 -15.34 15.17 6.67
N ILE A 108 -14.16 14.68 6.30
CA ILE A 108 -13.99 13.59 5.35
C ILE A 108 -13.39 12.38 6.07
N LYS A 109 -13.95 11.20 5.80
CA LYS A 109 -13.41 9.90 6.16
C LYS A 109 -13.10 9.12 4.90
N GLU A 110 -11.90 8.63 4.76
CA GLU A 110 -11.50 7.76 3.65
C GLU A 110 -11.11 6.40 4.17
N MET A 111 -11.56 5.35 3.50
CA MET A 111 -11.10 3.99 3.78
C MET A 111 -10.69 3.30 2.48
N GLY A 112 -9.64 2.51 2.57
CA GLY A 112 -9.18 1.67 1.49
C GLY A 112 -8.71 0.30 2.00
N LEU A 113 -8.07 -0.45 1.12
CA LEU A 113 -7.60 -1.82 1.37
C LEU A 113 -6.11 -1.91 1.04
N GLY A 114 -5.28 -2.36 1.99
CA GLY A 114 -3.83 -2.45 1.85
C GLY A 114 -3.37 -3.58 0.92
N LEU A 115 -2.39 -3.28 0.08
CA LEU A 115 -1.81 -4.23 -0.89
C LEU A 115 -1.02 -5.39 -0.25
N CYS A 116 -0.73 -5.34 1.04
CA CYS A 116 -0.16 -6.48 1.78
C CYS A 116 -1.06 -7.72 1.74
N CYS A 117 -2.34 -7.55 1.42
CA CYS A 117 -3.31 -8.64 1.33
C CYS A 117 -3.42 -9.16 -0.10
N GLU A 118 -3.18 -10.46 -0.29
CA GLU A 118 -3.31 -11.16 -1.57
C GLU A 118 -4.65 -10.87 -2.26
N ARG A 119 -5.77 -10.92 -1.49
CA ARG A 119 -7.10 -10.65 -2.05
C ARG A 119 -7.25 -9.24 -2.58
N VAL A 120 -6.61 -8.27 -1.97
CA VAL A 120 -6.64 -6.88 -2.45
C VAL A 120 -5.85 -6.74 -3.74
N CYS A 121 -4.66 -7.35 -3.81
CA CYS A 121 -3.89 -7.38 -5.05
C CYS A 121 -4.67 -8.04 -6.20
N GLU A 122 -5.40 -9.14 -5.94
CA GLU A 122 -6.31 -9.75 -6.91
C GLU A 122 -7.40 -8.78 -7.37
N LEU A 123 -8.05 -8.07 -6.44
CA LEU A 123 -9.11 -7.12 -6.77
C LEU A 123 -8.61 -5.98 -7.68
N ILE A 124 -7.36 -5.53 -7.49
CA ILE A 124 -6.74 -4.51 -8.34
C ILE A 124 -6.29 -5.11 -9.68
N ALA A 125 -5.71 -6.31 -9.67
CA ALA A 125 -5.23 -6.98 -10.87
C ALA A 125 -6.37 -7.42 -11.81
N ASP A 126 -7.52 -7.79 -11.26
CA ASP A 126 -8.69 -8.24 -12.01
C ASP A 126 -9.53 -7.08 -12.57
N LYS A 127 -9.21 -5.81 -12.22
CA LYS A 127 -9.94 -4.66 -12.78
C LYS A 127 -9.61 -4.49 -14.26
N ALA A 128 -10.67 -4.35 -15.06
CA ALA A 128 -10.54 -3.99 -16.48
C ALA A 128 -10.49 -2.47 -16.72
N ASP A 129 -10.96 -1.68 -15.74
CA ASP A 129 -11.12 -0.23 -15.84
C ASP A 129 -10.38 0.50 -14.72
N SER A 130 -10.18 1.80 -14.91
CA SER A 130 -9.64 2.71 -13.91
C SER A 130 -10.45 2.66 -12.61
N THR A 131 -9.75 2.78 -11.47
CA THR A 131 -10.40 2.82 -10.16
C THR A 131 -11.27 4.07 -10.04
N LYS A 132 -12.51 3.88 -9.60
CA LYS A 132 -13.46 4.94 -9.27
C LYS A 132 -13.63 5.01 -7.76
N PHE A 133 -14.13 6.16 -7.27
CA PHE A 133 -14.41 6.36 -5.86
C PHE A 133 -15.90 6.54 -5.63
N GLU A 134 -16.41 5.89 -4.58
CA GLU A 134 -17.79 6.03 -4.12
C GLU A 134 -17.80 6.90 -2.85
N THR A 135 -18.60 7.96 -2.86
CA THR A 135 -18.74 8.88 -1.71
C THR A 135 -20.18 8.89 -1.23
N GLN A 136 -20.37 8.84 0.08
CA GLN A 136 -21.68 8.92 0.72
C GLN A 136 -21.61 9.70 2.04
N TYR A 137 -22.73 10.27 2.49
CA TYR A 137 -22.80 10.85 3.82
C TYR A 137 -23.01 9.76 4.89
N ILE A 138 -22.25 9.85 5.98
CA ILE A 138 -22.41 9.00 7.16
C ILE A 138 -22.65 9.88 8.40
N ASN A 139 -23.40 9.34 9.37
CA ASN A 139 -23.61 10.00 10.65
C ASN A 139 -22.48 9.63 11.64
N GLU A 140 -21.32 10.22 11.40
CA GLU A 140 -20.11 10.08 12.22
C GLU A 140 -19.49 11.46 12.35
N GLU A 141 -18.96 11.80 13.51
CA GLU A 141 -18.25 13.05 13.78
C GLU A 141 -16.78 12.75 14.01
N ASN A 142 -15.92 13.63 13.53
CA ASN A 142 -14.48 13.61 13.79
C ASN A 142 -14.13 14.86 14.59
N ALA A 143 -13.29 14.68 15.59
CA ALA A 143 -12.78 15.78 16.41
C ALA A 143 -11.50 16.40 15.86
N ASP A 144 -10.89 15.78 14.82
CA ASP A 144 -9.65 16.29 14.25
C ASP A 144 -9.92 17.57 13.46
N GLU A 145 -9.34 18.66 13.91
CA GLU A 145 -9.39 19.94 13.22
C GLU A 145 -8.35 19.96 12.10
N CYS A 146 -8.75 20.45 10.93
CA CYS A 146 -7.81 20.78 9.86
C CYS A 146 -8.21 22.10 9.21
N ASP A 147 -7.25 22.77 8.59
CA ASP A 147 -7.51 23.99 7.83
C ASP A 147 -8.38 23.65 6.62
N ALA A 148 -9.59 24.23 6.57
CA ALA A 148 -10.56 23.96 5.51
C ALA A 148 -10.07 24.41 4.12
N VAL A 149 -9.27 25.50 4.06
CA VAL A 149 -8.72 26.02 2.80
C VAL A 149 -7.64 25.08 2.29
N ILE A 150 -6.74 24.62 3.19
CA ILE A 150 -5.72 23.62 2.83
C ILE A 150 -6.36 22.33 2.38
N LEU A 151 -7.37 21.82 3.12
CA LEU A 151 -8.08 20.60 2.75
C LEU A 151 -8.72 20.70 1.37
N GLU A 152 -9.49 21.78 1.10
CA GLU A 152 -10.17 21.97 -0.18
C GLU A 152 -9.17 22.01 -1.34
N ASN A 153 -8.07 22.74 -1.20
CA ASN A 153 -7.06 22.85 -2.25
C ASN A 153 -6.27 21.53 -2.43
N THR A 154 -5.94 20.86 -1.35
CA THR A 154 -5.26 19.54 -1.43
C THR A 154 -6.13 18.49 -2.13
N LEU A 155 -7.45 18.53 -1.90
CA LEU A 155 -8.41 17.67 -2.60
C LEU A 155 -8.44 17.99 -4.12
N LYS A 156 -8.48 19.27 -4.49
CA LYS A 156 -8.45 19.68 -5.92
C LYS A 156 -7.15 19.23 -6.60
N ILE A 157 -6.02 19.41 -5.93
CA ILE A 157 -4.71 18.96 -6.44
C ILE A 157 -4.72 17.44 -6.63
N ARG A 158 -5.18 16.69 -5.62
CA ARG A 158 -5.27 15.22 -5.71
C ARG A 158 -6.21 14.77 -6.83
N GLU A 159 -7.35 15.41 -7.00
CA GLU A 159 -8.29 15.10 -8.09
C GLU A 159 -7.61 15.25 -9.46
N LYS A 160 -6.92 16.37 -9.70
CA LYS A 160 -6.16 16.60 -10.93
C LYS A 160 -5.03 15.59 -11.13
N LEU A 161 -4.36 15.20 -10.04
CA LEU A 161 -3.32 14.18 -10.07
C LEU A 161 -3.90 12.81 -10.45
N LEU A 162 -5.05 12.43 -9.90
CA LEU A 162 -5.75 11.20 -10.26
C LEU A 162 -6.27 11.22 -11.71
N GLU A 163 -6.83 12.34 -12.20
CA GLU A 163 -7.20 12.52 -13.60
C GLU A 163 -6.00 12.30 -14.54
N MET A 164 -4.85 12.88 -14.20
CA MET A 164 -3.61 12.73 -14.96
C MET A 164 -3.14 11.26 -14.96
N LEU A 165 -3.12 10.61 -13.80
CA LEU A 165 -2.72 9.21 -13.67
C LEU A 165 -3.66 8.24 -14.42
N GLN A 166 -4.91 8.60 -14.64
CA GLN A 166 -5.91 7.81 -15.37
C GLN A 166 -6.06 8.21 -16.85
N ASN A 167 -5.26 9.15 -17.33
CA ASN A 167 -5.32 9.60 -18.72
C ASN A 167 -4.67 8.60 -19.67
N LYS A 168 -5.45 7.72 -20.27
CA LYS A 168 -5.01 6.65 -21.18
C LYS A 168 -4.43 7.16 -22.52
N SER A 169 -4.53 8.46 -22.83
CA SER A 169 -3.86 9.04 -24.01
C SER A 169 -2.35 9.22 -23.82
N ILE A 170 -1.87 9.11 -22.58
CA ILE A 170 -0.47 9.22 -22.20
C ILE A 170 -0.02 7.85 -21.68
N SER A 171 1.19 7.40 -22.03
CA SER A 171 1.73 6.14 -21.53
C SER A 171 1.83 6.15 -20.00
N ILE A 172 1.68 4.99 -19.36
CA ILE A 172 1.82 4.89 -17.90
C ILE A 172 3.21 5.36 -17.44
N GLU A 173 4.24 5.05 -18.20
CA GLU A 173 5.61 5.50 -17.92
C GLU A 173 5.70 7.03 -17.89
N SER A 174 5.13 7.72 -18.89
CA SER A 174 5.13 9.18 -18.91
C SER A 174 4.33 9.79 -17.75
N ARG A 175 3.21 9.14 -17.36
CA ARG A 175 2.40 9.57 -16.21
C ARG A 175 3.16 9.42 -14.89
N LEU A 176 3.92 8.34 -14.72
CA LEU A 176 4.76 8.11 -13.53
C LEU A 176 5.97 9.07 -13.51
N ASN A 177 6.64 9.26 -14.65
CA ASN A 177 7.73 10.21 -14.76
C ASN A 177 7.30 11.64 -14.46
N PHE A 178 6.05 12.00 -14.78
CA PHE A 178 5.45 13.27 -14.39
C PHE A 178 5.50 13.48 -12.87
N LEU A 179 5.17 12.46 -12.08
CA LEU A 179 5.24 12.56 -10.61
C LEU A 179 6.63 12.95 -10.14
N ALA A 180 7.67 12.28 -10.66
CA ALA A 180 9.05 12.56 -10.28
C ALA A 180 9.51 13.97 -10.71
N GLN A 181 9.12 14.41 -11.91
CA GLN A 181 9.52 15.73 -12.43
C GLN A 181 8.87 16.88 -11.69
N TRP A 182 7.59 16.73 -11.35
CA TRP A 182 6.80 17.86 -10.81
C TRP A 182 6.66 17.84 -9.27
N ALA A 183 7.12 16.80 -8.58
CA ALA A 183 6.98 16.73 -7.12
C ALA A 183 7.62 17.92 -6.41
N LEU A 184 8.88 18.25 -6.71
CA LEU A 184 9.58 19.36 -6.07
C LEU A 184 9.03 20.74 -6.46
N PRO A 185 8.78 21.07 -7.76
CA PRO A 185 8.09 22.30 -8.12
C PRO A 185 6.70 22.44 -7.49
N ALA A 186 5.91 21.36 -7.43
CA ALA A 186 4.60 21.38 -6.79
C ALA A 186 4.69 21.62 -5.28
N GLN A 187 5.66 21.01 -4.59
CA GLN A 187 5.90 21.22 -3.17
C GLN A 187 6.23 22.69 -2.88
N SER A 188 7.13 23.29 -3.64
CA SER A 188 7.48 24.70 -3.49
C SER A 188 6.28 25.63 -3.66
N LEU A 189 5.39 25.34 -4.60
CA LEU A 189 4.15 26.09 -4.79
C LEU A 189 3.16 25.85 -3.64
N TYR A 190 3.10 24.62 -3.11
CA TYR A 190 2.21 24.24 -2.00
C TYR A 190 2.58 25.00 -0.73
N GLU A 191 3.86 25.06 -0.38
CA GLU A 191 4.40 25.82 0.75
C GLU A 191 4.09 27.32 0.68
N ASN A 192 4.00 27.85 -0.55
CA ASN A 192 3.65 29.25 -0.80
C ASN A 192 2.14 29.49 -1.01
N ASN A 193 1.28 28.50 -0.74
CA ASN A 193 -0.17 28.54 -0.95
C ASN A 193 -0.59 28.89 -2.40
N SER A 194 0.26 28.61 -3.39
CA SER A 194 0.04 28.89 -4.80
C SER A 194 -0.68 27.73 -5.51
N PHE A 195 -1.79 27.26 -4.95
CA PHE A 195 -2.49 26.01 -5.31
C PHE A 195 -2.97 25.98 -6.77
N ASP A 196 -3.46 27.13 -7.31
CA ASP A 196 -3.92 27.20 -8.71
C ASP A 196 -2.77 26.97 -9.71
N GLN A 197 -1.54 27.36 -9.33
CA GLN A 197 -0.36 27.11 -10.16
C GLN A 197 0.01 25.62 -10.19
N ILE A 198 -0.20 24.90 -9.09
CA ILE A 198 0.02 23.45 -9.05
C ILE A 198 -0.92 22.73 -10.02
N THR A 199 -2.20 23.09 -10.02
CA THR A 199 -3.17 22.47 -10.93
C THR A 199 -2.88 22.79 -12.41
N ALA A 200 -2.28 23.95 -12.68
CA ALA A 200 -1.85 24.33 -14.03
C ALA A 200 -0.63 23.50 -14.51
N LEU A 201 0.27 23.09 -13.61
CA LEU A 201 1.39 22.21 -13.96
C LEU A 201 0.92 20.89 -14.57
N PHE A 202 -0.20 20.34 -14.09
CA PHE A 202 -0.73 19.04 -14.51
C PHE A 202 -1.31 19.03 -15.93
N GLY A 203 -1.40 20.19 -16.58
CA GLY A 203 -1.78 20.31 -18.02
C GLY A 203 -0.61 20.12 -18.99
N SER A 204 0.63 20.11 -18.53
CA SER A 204 1.81 19.97 -19.37
C SER A 204 2.28 18.51 -19.43
N ALA A 205 2.19 17.88 -20.60
CA ALA A 205 2.76 16.55 -20.81
C ALA A 205 4.29 16.62 -20.66
N ALA A 206 4.84 15.92 -19.68
CA ALA A 206 6.26 15.89 -19.45
C ALA A 206 6.93 14.74 -20.19
N HIS A 207 7.96 15.04 -20.98
CA HIS A 207 8.89 14.04 -21.45
C HIS A 207 10.02 13.95 -20.43
N CYS A 208 9.96 12.95 -19.52
CA CYS A 208 11.07 12.67 -18.63
C CYS A 208 12.03 11.65 -19.27
N ALA A 209 13.31 11.84 -19.01
CA ALA A 209 14.29 10.83 -19.36
C ALA A 209 14.05 9.54 -18.54
N PRO A 210 14.23 8.37 -19.14
CA PRO A 210 14.15 7.11 -18.41
C PRO A 210 15.19 7.07 -17.29
N LEU A 211 14.92 6.30 -16.22
CA LEU A 211 15.89 6.10 -15.16
C LEU A 211 17.16 5.41 -15.67
N SER A 212 18.30 5.90 -15.19
CA SER A 212 19.59 5.27 -15.46
C SER A 212 19.79 3.99 -14.63
N SER A 213 20.71 3.13 -15.05
CA SER A 213 21.17 1.99 -14.25
C SER A 213 21.70 2.45 -12.87
N GLU A 214 22.39 3.60 -12.82
CA GLU A 214 22.88 4.16 -11.56
C GLU A 214 21.74 4.56 -10.62
N SER A 215 20.70 5.23 -11.11
CA SER A 215 19.52 5.58 -10.31
C SER A 215 18.79 4.34 -9.81
N THR A 216 18.67 3.31 -10.64
CA THR A 216 18.09 2.02 -10.26
C THR A 216 18.90 1.36 -9.15
N LYS A 217 20.23 1.33 -9.28
CA LYS A 217 21.12 0.75 -8.25
C LYS A 217 21.04 1.54 -6.94
N LYS A 218 20.91 2.87 -6.98
CA LYS A 218 20.69 3.69 -5.78
C LYS A 218 19.38 3.32 -5.07
N PHE A 219 18.30 3.12 -5.82
CA PHE A 219 17.02 2.67 -5.23
C PHE A 219 17.14 1.28 -4.59
N MET A 220 17.78 0.34 -5.28
CA MET A 220 17.97 -1.00 -4.70
C MET A 220 18.89 -0.97 -3.48
N ALA A 221 19.93 -0.15 -3.49
CA ALA A 221 20.83 0.04 -2.35
C ALA A 221 20.07 0.61 -1.13
N LEU A 222 19.22 1.61 -1.33
CA LEU A 222 18.34 2.14 -0.28
C LEU A 222 17.48 1.01 0.31
N LEU A 223 16.75 0.28 -0.53
CA LEU A 223 15.85 -0.79 -0.09
C LEU A 223 16.58 -1.90 0.69
N MET A 224 17.84 -2.19 0.36
CA MET A 224 18.66 -3.17 1.10
C MET A 224 19.12 -2.68 2.47
N THR A 225 18.96 -1.39 2.81
CA THR A 225 19.25 -0.85 4.15
C THR A 225 18.03 -0.84 5.07
N LEU A 226 16.85 -1.15 4.53
CA LEU A 226 15.59 -1.12 5.26
C LEU A 226 15.41 -2.39 6.11
N GLU A 227 14.50 -2.31 7.08
CA GLU A 227 14.06 -3.47 7.83
C GLU A 227 13.45 -4.53 6.90
N VAL A 228 13.77 -5.79 7.12
CA VAL A 228 13.34 -6.91 6.27
C VAL A 228 12.41 -7.82 7.06
N MET A 229 11.23 -8.11 6.50
CA MET A 229 10.25 -9.04 7.07
C MET A 229 10.32 -10.44 6.42
N ASP A 230 10.73 -10.54 5.15
CA ASP A 230 10.87 -11.82 4.42
C ASP A 230 12.21 -11.85 3.68
N GLU A 231 13.05 -12.85 3.98
CA GLU A 231 14.37 -13.03 3.33
C GLU A 231 14.30 -13.14 1.79
N LYS A 232 13.13 -13.53 1.25
CA LYS A 232 12.91 -13.54 -0.20
C LYS A 232 13.02 -12.14 -0.79
N TRP A 233 12.63 -11.11 -0.04
CA TRP A 233 12.76 -9.72 -0.45
C TRP A 233 14.22 -9.33 -0.65
N THR A 234 15.08 -9.58 0.33
CA THR A 234 16.53 -9.32 0.24
C THR A 234 17.16 -10.04 -0.96
N SER A 235 16.81 -11.32 -1.16
CA SER A 235 17.29 -12.11 -2.27
C SER A 235 16.85 -11.56 -3.62
N LEU A 236 15.61 -11.07 -3.71
CA LEU A 236 15.06 -10.43 -4.91
C LEU A 236 15.77 -9.12 -5.21
N LEU A 237 15.89 -8.22 -4.22
CA LEU A 237 16.59 -6.93 -4.38
C LEU A 237 18.03 -7.10 -4.84
N LYS A 238 18.76 -8.04 -4.22
CA LYS A 238 20.14 -8.36 -4.63
C LYS A 238 20.18 -8.84 -6.08
N SER A 239 19.26 -9.72 -6.46
CA SER A 239 19.19 -10.21 -7.84
C SER A 239 18.92 -9.09 -8.84
N ILE A 240 18.02 -8.15 -8.52
CA ILE A 240 17.72 -6.98 -9.36
C ILE A 240 18.95 -6.06 -9.44
N TYR A 241 19.62 -5.79 -8.32
CA TYR A 241 20.84 -4.98 -8.27
C TYR A 241 21.94 -5.55 -9.17
N ASP A 242 22.21 -6.86 -9.06
CA ASP A 242 23.26 -7.55 -9.81
C ASP A 242 22.96 -7.60 -11.33
N HIS A 243 21.68 -7.56 -11.71
CA HIS A 243 21.24 -7.64 -13.11
C HIS A 243 20.62 -6.33 -13.63
N ALA A 244 20.83 -5.20 -12.97
CA ALA A 244 20.18 -3.93 -13.29
C ALA A 244 20.32 -3.51 -14.76
N ASP A 245 21.52 -3.65 -15.33
CA ASP A 245 21.78 -3.30 -16.73
C ASP A 245 20.98 -4.18 -17.71
N ILE A 246 20.87 -5.48 -17.42
CA ILE A 246 20.09 -6.43 -18.24
C ILE A 246 18.60 -6.07 -18.15
N ILE A 247 18.10 -5.85 -16.94
CA ILE A 247 16.69 -5.53 -16.69
C ILE A 247 16.29 -4.24 -17.42
N LEU A 248 17.13 -3.20 -17.35
CA LEU A 248 16.85 -1.92 -18.01
C LEU A 248 16.94 -2.01 -19.55
N ASN A 249 17.85 -2.80 -20.09
CA ASN A 249 17.93 -3.04 -21.53
C ASN A 249 16.69 -3.78 -22.07
N GLU A 250 16.03 -4.58 -21.25
CA GLU A 250 14.83 -5.34 -21.62
C GLU A 250 13.52 -4.60 -21.28
N GLU A 251 13.58 -3.43 -20.65
CA GLU A 251 12.40 -2.66 -20.23
C GLU A 251 11.49 -2.32 -21.42
N ALA A 252 12.03 -1.85 -22.53
CA ALA A 252 11.25 -1.53 -23.72
C ALA A 252 10.53 -2.76 -24.31
N ALA A 253 11.16 -3.94 -24.27
CA ALA A 253 10.54 -5.18 -24.71
C ALA A 253 9.42 -5.64 -23.76
N PHE A 254 9.62 -5.46 -22.46
CA PHE A 254 8.60 -5.69 -21.45
C PHE A 254 7.40 -4.75 -21.63
N ASP A 255 7.64 -3.46 -21.84
CA ASP A 255 6.59 -2.47 -22.05
C ASP A 255 5.78 -2.76 -23.32
N ALA A 256 6.42 -3.18 -24.40
CA ALA A 256 5.74 -3.60 -25.62
C ALA A 256 4.83 -4.84 -25.38
N ALA A 257 5.24 -5.74 -24.48
CA ALA A 257 4.48 -6.95 -24.17
C ALA A 257 3.28 -6.69 -23.23
N PHE A 258 3.40 -5.73 -22.29
CA PHE A 258 2.45 -5.57 -21.18
C PHE A 258 1.87 -4.16 -21.04
N CYS A 259 2.67 -3.10 -21.09
CA CYS A 259 2.27 -1.79 -20.57
C CYS A 259 1.26 -1.01 -21.41
N GLN A 260 1.07 -1.32 -22.69
CA GLN A 260 0.08 -0.61 -23.51
C GLN A 260 -1.38 -0.89 -23.10
N LYS A 261 -1.64 -1.97 -22.38
CA LYS A 261 -2.97 -2.38 -21.93
C LYS A 261 -3.04 -2.60 -20.42
N ASP A 262 -1.98 -2.27 -19.71
CA ASP A 262 -1.82 -2.71 -18.33
C ASP A 262 -2.37 -1.71 -17.35
N ILE A 263 -3.59 -1.97 -16.95
CA ILE A 263 -4.30 -1.17 -15.95
C ILE A 263 -3.81 -1.40 -14.51
N ILE A 264 -3.02 -2.44 -14.26
CA ILE A 264 -2.55 -2.78 -12.91
C ILE A 264 -1.67 -1.64 -12.36
N TYR A 265 -0.71 -1.16 -13.15
CA TYR A 265 0.15 -0.06 -12.71
C TYR A 265 -0.63 1.23 -12.50
N GLU A 266 -1.61 1.54 -13.38
CA GLU A 266 -2.49 2.69 -13.20
C GLU A 266 -3.26 2.61 -11.89
N ASN A 267 -3.96 1.49 -11.64
CA ASN A 267 -4.75 1.30 -10.42
C ASN A 267 -3.87 1.26 -9.16
N THR A 268 -2.63 0.75 -9.27
CA THR A 268 -1.66 0.77 -8.16
C THR A 268 -1.16 2.20 -7.89
N ALA A 269 -0.90 3.02 -8.92
CA ALA A 269 -0.57 4.43 -8.74
C ALA A 269 -1.71 5.20 -8.06
N VAL A 270 -2.94 4.98 -8.51
CA VAL A 270 -4.15 5.56 -7.91
C VAL A 270 -4.30 5.16 -6.45
N TYR A 271 -4.02 3.88 -6.12
CA TYR A 271 -4.01 3.38 -4.74
C TYR A 271 -3.02 4.16 -3.86
N PHE A 272 -1.76 4.33 -4.28
CA PHE A 272 -0.75 5.05 -3.50
C PHE A 272 -1.14 6.52 -3.29
N ILE A 273 -1.59 7.21 -4.34
CA ILE A 273 -2.06 8.61 -4.21
C ILE A 273 -3.28 8.69 -3.28
N PHE A 274 -4.25 7.81 -3.42
CA PHE A 274 -5.42 7.79 -2.53
C PHE A 274 -5.05 7.56 -1.07
N ARG A 275 -4.13 6.64 -0.79
CA ARG A 275 -3.74 6.27 0.56
C ARG A 275 -2.91 7.33 1.27
N TYR A 276 -1.99 7.99 0.55
CA TYR A 276 -0.96 8.80 1.18
C TYR A 276 -1.07 10.30 0.95
N PHE A 277 -1.59 10.74 -0.20
CA PHE A 277 -1.50 12.13 -0.61
C PHE A 277 -2.24 13.10 0.33
N LEU A 278 -3.43 12.74 0.81
CA LEU A 278 -4.25 13.66 1.60
C LEU A 278 -3.68 13.91 3.01
N LYS A 279 -2.72 13.10 3.47
CA LYS A 279 -1.97 13.36 4.71
C LYS A 279 -1.23 14.70 4.68
N ALA A 280 -0.96 15.24 3.49
CA ALA A 280 -0.38 16.55 3.30
C ALA A 280 -1.19 17.70 3.93
N VAL A 281 -2.47 17.51 4.20
CA VAL A 281 -3.30 18.48 4.93
C VAL A 281 -2.73 18.79 6.31
N TYR A 282 -2.11 17.79 6.94
CA TYR A 282 -1.48 17.92 8.26
C TYR A 282 0.03 18.12 8.20
N SER A 283 0.71 17.45 7.29
CA SER A 283 2.17 17.48 7.18
C SER A 283 2.71 18.63 6.32
N GLY A 284 1.90 19.20 5.42
CA GLY A 284 2.37 20.16 4.41
C GLY A 284 3.20 19.53 3.28
N ASP A 285 3.33 18.20 3.26
CA ASP A 285 4.19 17.47 2.33
C ASP A 285 3.39 16.77 1.23
N ILE A 286 3.39 17.32 0.02
CA ILE A 286 2.86 16.69 -1.20
C ILE A 286 3.97 16.03 -2.03
N LEU A 287 5.23 16.38 -1.78
CA LEU A 287 6.39 15.82 -2.50
C LEU A 287 6.53 14.33 -2.23
N SER A 288 6.59 13.95 -0.95
CA SER A 288 6.86 12.56 -0.56
C SER A 288 5.81 11.58 -1.11
N PRO A 289 4.49 11.80 -1.04
CA PRO A 289 3.52 10.86 -1.62
C PRO A 289 3.59 10.78 -3.15
N MET A 290 3.97 11.86 -3.87
CA MET A 290 4.18 11.82 -5.31
C MET A 290 5.41 10.99 -5.66
N LEU A 291 6.55 11.26 -5.02
CA LEU A 291 7.78 10.50 -5.24
C LEU A 291 7.66 9.05 -4.76
N PHE A 292 6.95 8.80 -3.66
CA PHE A 292 6.70 7.44 -3.18
C PHE A 292 5.88 6.63 -4.18
N THR A 293 4.87 7.23 -4.80
CA THR A 293 4.10 6.58 -5.86
C THR A 293 5.00 6.21 -7.05
N PHE A 294 5.80 7.15 -7.54
CA PHE A 294 6.76 6.90 -8.62
C PHE A 294 7.77 5.80 -8.26
N PHE A 295 8.42 5.93 -7.10
CA PHE A 295 9.41 5.00 -6.59
C PHE A 295 8.84 3.58 -6.47
N SER A 296 7.67 3.45 -5.83
CA SER A 296 6.99 2.17 -5.61
C SER A 296 6.70 1.46 -6.93
N LEU A 297 6.13 2.18 -7.89
CA LEU A 297 5.81 1.61 -9.20
C LEU A 297 7.07 1.22 -9.98
N ARG A 298 8.17 1.99 -9.87
CA ARG A 298 9.46 1.62 -10.46
C ARG A 298 10.01 0.33 -9.87
N VAL A 299 10.00 0.19 -8.55
CA VAL A 299 10.48 -1.02 -7.87
C VAL A 299 9.62 -2.24 -8.24
N ILE A 300 8.28 -2.09 -8.21
CA ILE A 300 7.36 -3.16 -8.58
C ILE A 300 7.59 -3.58 -10.04
N LYS A 301 7.77 -2.63 -10.96
CA LYS A 301 8.05 -2.90 -12.38
C LYS A 301 9.39 -3.64 -12.56
N LEU A 302 10.43 -3.27 -11.82
CA LEU A 302 11.71 -4.00 -11.85
C LEU A 302 11.56 -5.44 -11.35
N CYS A 303 10.76 -5.68 -10.32
CA CYS A 303 10.43 -7.03 -9.85
C CYS A 303 9.69 -7.83 -10.94
N ASP A 304 8.73 -7.20 -11.64
CA ASP A 304 7.98 -7.83 -12.73
C ASP A 304 8.88 -8.17 -13.92
N ILE A 305 9.77 -7.25 -14.35
CA ILE A 305 10.74 -7.50 -15.43
C ILE A 305 11.70 -8.62 -15.05
N PHE A 306 12.26 -8.60 -13.84
CA PHE A 306 13.14 -9.66 -13.36
C PHE A 306 12.43 -11.03 -13.37
N LYS A 307 11.20 -11.08 -12.87
CA LYS A 307 10.40 -12.30 -12.86
C LYS A 307 10.10 -12.79 -14.28
N TRP A 308 9.73 -11.87 -15.17
CA TRP A 308 9.47 -12.14 -16.58
C TRP A 308 10.69 -12.74 -17.28
N LEU A 309 11.87 -12.16 -17.10
CA LEU A 309 13.12 -12.68 -17.66
C LEU A 309 13.44 -14.07 -17.11
N LYS A 310 13.35 -14.26 -15.79
CA LYS A 310 13.59 -15.52 -15.11
C LYS A 310 12.68 -16.64 -15.62
N ASN A 311 11.46 -16.32 -15.99
CA ASN A 311 10.45 -17.25 -16.48
C ASN A 311 10.43 -17.39 -18.02
N GLY A 312 11.52 -17.05 -18.72
CA GLY A 312 11.60 -17.15 -20.17
C GLY A 312 10.63 -16.22 -20.90
N ARG A 313 10.56 -14.98 -20.46
CA ARG A 313 9.67 -13.91 -20.97
C ARG A 313 8.17 -14.22 -20.80
N LYS A 314 7.82 -14.86 -19.68
CA LYS A 314 6.44 -15.10 -19.27
C LYS A 314 6.20 -14.51 -17.90
N LEU A 315 5.10 -13.76 -17.75
CA LEU A 315 4.67 -13.19 -16.48
C LEU A 315 3.17 -13.44 -16.33
N SER A 316 2.81 -14.17 -15.30
CA SER A 316 1.41 -14.43 -14.98
C SER A 316 0.83 -13.32 -14.08
N THR A 317 -0.50 -13.18 -14.06
CA THR A 317 -1.19 -12.30 -13.11
C THR A 317 -0.81 -12.65 -11.66
N LYS A 318 -0.63 -13.94 -11.37
CA LYS A 318 -0.19 -14.38 -10.03
C LYS A 318 1.21 -13.88 -9.69
N ASP A 319 2.16 -13.92 -10.62
CA ASP A 319 3.51 -13.38 -10.36
C ASP A 319 3.46 -11.89 -9.99
N ARG A 320 2.59 -11.12 -10.65
CA ARG A 320 2.40 -9.69 -10.39
C ARG A 320 1.72 -9.44 -9.05
N ILE A 321 0.71 -10.23 -8.69
CA ILE A 321 0.06 -10.19 -7.39
C ILE A 321 1.09 -10.47 -6.27
N ASP A 322 1.94 -11.48 -6.47
CA ASP A 322 2.98 -11.85 -5.49
C ASP A 322 4.02 -10.71 -5.32
N ASN A 323 4.42 -10.03 -6.41
CA ASN A 323 5.33 -8.89 -6.36
C ASN A 323 4.71 -7.67 -5.66
N LEU A 324 3.45 -7.31 -6.00
CA LEU A 324 2.71 -6.22 -5.36
C LEU A 324 2.58 -6.45 -3.85
N LYS A 325 2.16 -7.65 -3.47
CA LYS A 325 1.98 -8.03 -2.08
C LYS A 325 3.30 -8.00 -1.31
N LEU A 326 4.36 -8.59 -1.87
CA LEU A 326 5.68 -8.62 -1.24
C LEU A 326 6.21 -7.20 -1.02
N TYR A 327 6.13 -6.34 -2.04
CA TYR A 327 6.50 -4.93 -1.93
C TYR A 327 5.75 -4.23 -0.79
N SER A 328 4.42 -4.36 -0.76
CA SER A 328 3.59 -3.70 0.24
C SER A 328 3.88 -4.19 1.66
N LYS A 329 4.11 -5.49 1.87
CA LYS A 329 4.48 -6.04 3.17
C LYS A 329 5.80 -5.48 3.68
N GLU A 330 6.80 -5.42 2.81
CA GLU A 330 8.15 -4.98 3.18
C GLU A 330 8.26 -3.47 3.40
N ILE A 331 7.44 -2.68 2.69
CA ILE A 331 7.58 -1.23 2.68
C ILE A 331 6.46 -0.53 3.45
N GLU A 332 5.20 -0.81 3.13
CA GLU A 332 4.06 -0.04 3.68
C GLU A 332 3.69 -0.43 5.12
N TYR A 333 4.19 -1.55 5.63
CA TYR A 333 3.88 -2.07 6.97
C TYR A 333 5.01 -1.87 7.99
N SER A 334 6.08 -1.19 7.61
CA SER A 334 7.09 -0.66 8.51
C SER A 334 7.09 0.86 8.44
N GLU A 335 6.70 1.51 9.53
CA GLU A 335 6.77 2.98 9.63
C GLU A 335 8.21 3.46 9.46
N GLU A 336 9.18 2.74 10.05
CA GLU A 336 10.61 3.06 9.92
C GLU A 336 11.08 3.00 8.45
N ASN A 337 10.62 2.01 7.68
CA ASN A 337 10.95 1.90 6.25
C ASN A 337 10.34 3.07 5.46
N MET A 338 9.09 3.42 5.75
CA MET A 338 8.42 4.56 5.11
C MET A 338 9.15 5.88 5.41
N ASP A 339 9.52 6.11 6.66
CA ASP A 339 10.22 7.33 7.09
C ASP A 339 11.58 7.43 6.40
N LYS A 340 12.37 6.36 6.36
CA LYS A 340 13.67 6.34 5.66
C LYS A 340 13.54 6.62 4.16
N ILE A 341 12.48 6.13 3.52
CA ILE A 341 12.21 6.40 2.10
C ILE A 341 11.82 7.88 1.92
N TYR A 342 10.99 8.42 2.79
CA TYR A 342 10.60 9.83 2.73
C TYR A 342 11.81 10.75 2.98
N ASP A 343 12.64 10.45 3.97
CA ASP A 343 13.88 11.19 4.22
C ASP A 343 14.83 11.17 3.01
N PHE A 344 14.89 10.06 2.28
CA PHE A 344 15.68 9.97 1.05
C PHE A 344 15.18 10.90 -0.05
N PHE A 345 13.90 11.21 -0.12
CA PHE A 345 13.34 12.12 -1.13
C PHE A 345 13.67 13.59 -0.85
N TRP A 346 14.00 13.94 0.39
CA TRP A 346 14.34 15.29 0.82
C TRP A 346 15.86 15.58 0.79
N GLN A 347 16.69 14.60 0.42
CA GLN A 347 18.15 14.75 0.26
C GLN A 347 18.52 15.17 -1.18
#